data_d1b02e8367cbe75994f6003460e0c351
#
_entry.id   d1b02e8367cbe75994f6003460e0c351
#
_cell.length_a   1.000
_cell.length_b   1.000
_cell.length_c   1.000
_cell.angle_alpha   90.00
_cell.angle_beta   90.00
_cell.angle_gamma   90.00
#
_symmetry.space_group_name_H-M   'P 1'
#
loop_
_entity.id
_entity.type
_entity.pdbx_description
1 polymer ?
#
loop_
_entity_poly.entity_id
_entity_poly.type
_entity_poly.pdbx_seq_one_letter_code
_entity_poly.pdbx_strand_id
1 'polypeptide(L)'
;YPKQIDYLQLDCDPPQITLECLKKLPLEDYRFSVITFETDLYSGGQDVQIEHWQILSSLGYQRVIKNIKNEGNPYEDWWIDPLVIGEHMWKQFLNEDVEFSEVILKCY
;
A
#
# COMPACT_ATOMS: atom_id res chain seq x y z
N TYR A 1 8.85 -7.05 20.80
CA TYR A 1 8.99 -6.36 19.51
C TYR A 1 8.29 -7.12 18.41
N PRO A 2 7.54 -6.44 17.51
CA PRO A 2 6.96 -7.10 16.36
C PRO A 2 8.07 -7.66 15.45
N LYS A 3 7.80 -8.80 14.85
CA LYS A 3 8.71 -9.36 13.85
C LYS A 3 8.62 -8.53 12.58
N GLN A 4 9.78 -8.22 12.00
CA GLN A 4 9.85 -7.46 10.75
C GLN A 4 9.87 -8.42 9.56
N ILE A 5 8.93 -8.21 8.64
CA ILE A 5 8.81 -8.94 7.39
C ILE A 5 9.03 -7.95 6.25
N ASP A 6 9.78 -8.35 5.22
CA ASP A 6 10.19 -7.42 4.17
C ASP A 6 9.03 -6.90 3.33
N TYR A 7 8.10 -7.77 2.93
CA TYR A 7 7.08 -7.40 1.97
C TYR A 7 5.76 -8.11 2.22
N LEU A 8 4.68 -7.36 2.13
CA LEU A 8 3.31 -7.89 2.14
C LEU A 8 2.58 -7.37 0.91
N GLN A 9 2.06 -8.29 0.11
CA GLN A 9 1.15 -7.96 -0.97
C GLN A 9 -0.25 -8.42 -0.62
N LEU A 10 -1.22 -7.52 -0.68
CA LEU A 10 -2.63 -7.83 -0.48
C LEU A 10 -3.37 -7.55 -1.78
N ASP A 11 -3.79 -8.63 -2.43
CA ASP A 11 -4.38 -8.61 -3.76
C ASP A 11 -5.39 -9.75 -3.86
N CYS A 12 -6.58 -9.49 -3.39
CA CYS A 12 -7.70 -10.43 -3.48
C CYS A 12 -8.82 -9.79 -4.29
N ASP A 13 -9.70 -10.58 -4.81
CA ASP A 13 -10.80 -10.11 -5.63
C ASP A 13 -12.12 -10.64 -5.05
N PRO A 14 -13.10 -9.77 -4.78
CA PRO A 14 -13.13 -8.31 -4.94
C PRO A 14 -12.35 -7.56 -3.84
N PRO A 15 -12.17 -6.23 -3.97
CA PRO A 15 -11.37 -5.46 -3.00
C PRO A 15 -11.86 -5.54 -1.55
N GLN A 16 -13.13 -5.80 -1.32
CA GLN A 16 -13.66 -6.01 0.02
C GLN A 16 -13.01 -7.22 0.71
N ILE A 17 -12.66 -8.25 -0.05
CA ILE A 17 -11.95 -9.42 0.48
C ILE A 17 -10.52 -9.06 0.83
N THR A 18 -9.86 -8.21 0.03
CA THR A 18 -8.53 -7.69 0.34
C THR A 18 -8.55 -6.98 1.70
N LEU A 19 -9.56 -6.14 1.93
CA LEU A 19 -9.71 -5.43 3.20
C LEU A 19 -9.95 -6.38 4.37
N GLU A 20 -10.77 -7.40 4.17
CA GLU A 20 -11.00 -8.42 5.21
C GLU A 20 -9.72 -9.17 5.55
N CYS A 21 -8.89 -9.47 4.57
CA CYS A 21 -7.58 -10.09 4.80
C CYS A 21 -6.69 -9.19 5.64
N LEU A 22 -6.66 -7.89 5.34
CA LEU A 22 -5.88 -6.93 6.14
C LEU A 22 -6.34 -6.92 7.60
N LYS A 23 -7.65 -6.91 7.83
CA LYS A 23 -8.22 -6.87 9.18
C LYS A 23 -7.90 -8.12 10.00
N LYS A 24 -7.66 -9.25 9.34
CA LYS A 24 -7.38 -10.53 10.00
C LYS A 24 -5.89 -10.78 10.24
N LEU A 25 -5.02 -9.95 9.69
CA LEU A 25 -3.58 -10.08 9.92
C LEU A 25 -3.22 -9.68 11.35
N PRO A 26 -2.25 -10.38 11.97
CA PRO A 26 -1.78 -10.04 13.32
C PRO A 26 -0.81 -8.85 13.28
N LEU A 27 -1.33 -7.68 12.94
CA LEU A 27 -0.53 -6.45 12.72
C LEU A 27 0.11 -5.91 14.00
N GLU A 28 -0.28 -6.41 15.16
CA GLU A 28 0.36 -6.10 16.44
C GLU A 28 1.64 -6.91 16.63
N ASP A 29 1.72 -8.11 16.04
CA ASP A 29 2.83 -9.04 16.20
C ASP A 29 3.84 -8.98 15.07
N TYR A 30 3.46 -8.42 13.92
CA TYR A 30 4.29 -8.36 12.73
C TYR A 30 4.26 -6.96 12.11
N ARG A 31 5.43 -6.50 11.66
CA ARG A 31 5.56 -5.26 10.87
C ARG A 31 6.05 -5.64 9.49
N PHE A 32 5.64 -4.88 8.49
CA PHE A 32 6.03 -5.11 7.11
C PHE A 32 6.79 -3.89 6.59
N SER A 33 7.96 -4.11 5.98
CA SER A 33 8.77 -2.99 5.48
C SER A 33 8.08 -2.29 4.31
N VAL A 34 7.48 -3.08 3.41
CA VAL A 34 6.74 -2.58 2.25
C VAL A 34 5.40 -3.30 2.17
N ILE A 35 4.34 -2.54 1.95
CA ILE A 35 2.99 -3.10 1.75
C ILE A 35 2.44 -2.55 0.44
N THR A 36 1.98 -3.45 -0.42
CA THR A 36 1.19 -3.08 -1.59
C THR A 36 -0.23 -3.59 -1.38
N PHE A 37 -1.20 -2.70 -1.50
CA PHE A 37 -2.60 -2.99 -1.24
C PHE A 37 -3.44 -2.69 -2.47
N GLU A 38 -4.08 -3.71 -3.03
CA GLU A 38 -4.93 -3.54 -4.21
C GLU A 38 -6.31 -3.04 -3.80
N THR A 39 -6.62 -1.81 -4.19
CA THR A 39 -7.89 -1.16 -3.89
C THR A 39 -8.93 -1.36 -4.98
N ASP A 40 -8.48 -1.63 -6.21
CA ASP A 40 -9.34 -1.66 -7.40
C ASP A 40 -10.28 -0.46 -7.46
N LEU A 41 -9.73 0.72 -7.24
CA LEU A 41 -10.50 1.96 -7.17
C LEU A 41 -11.35 2.17 -8.42
N TYR A 42 -10.82 1.78 -9.59
CA TYR A 42 -11.52 1.92 -10.87
C TYR A 42 -12.81 1.08 -10.93
N SER A 43 -12.96 0.05 -10.09
CA SER A 43 -14.12 -0.82 -10.06
C SER A 43 -14.96 -0.67 -8.78
N GLY A 44 -14.88 0.49 -8.12
CA GLY A 44 -15.73 0.80 -6.97
C GLY A 44 -15.10 0.55 -5.61
N GLY A 45 -13.76 0.61 -5.52
CA GLY A 45 -13.04 0.38 -4.29
C GLY A 45 -12.84 1.60 -3.39
N GLN A 46 -13.64 2.66 -3.54
CA GLN A 46 -13.46 3.92 -2.79
C GLN A 46 -13.51 3.70 -1.27
N ASP A 47 -14.52 2.99 -0.79
CA ASP A 47 -14.68 2.74 0.64
C ASP A 47 -13.54 1.87 1.19
N VAL A 48 -13.11 0.91 0.40
CA VAL A 48 -11.99 0.03 0.74
C VAL A 48 -10.70 0.84 0.85
N GLN A 49 -10.47 1.75 -0.09
CA GLN A 49 -9.28 2.61 -0.06
C GLN A 49 -9.25 3.47 1.21
N ILE A 50 -10.37 4.08 1.56
CA ILE A 50 -10.45 4.94 2.74
C ILE A 50 -10.22 4.13 4.02
N GLU A 51 -10.85 2.98 4.13
CA GLU A 51 -10.75 2.17 5.34
C GLU A 51 -9.35 1.58 5.53
N HIS A 52 -8.71 1.07 4.48
CA HIS A 52 -7.34 0.57 4.60
C HIS A 52 -6.36 1.69 4.96
N TRP A 53 -6.59 2.89 4.43
CA TRP A 53 -5.79 4.06 4.78
C TRP A 53 -5.88 4.37 6.28
N GLN A 54 -7.08 4.32 6.83
CA GLN A 54 -7.30 4.55 8.26
C GLN A 54 -6.56 3.51 9.11
N ILE A 55 -6.63 2.24 8.72
CA ILE A 55 -5.98 1.15 9.45
C ILE A 55 -4.45 1.30 9.41
N LEU A 56 -3.87 1.41 8.22
CA LEU A 56 -2.42 1.46 8.08
C LEU A 56 -1.82 2.74 8.63
N SER A 57 -2.49 3.88 8.45
CA SER A 57 -2.04 5.15 9.02
C SER A 57 -2.03 5.12 10.54
N SER A 58 -3.06 4.52 11.16
CA SER A 58 -3.14 4.41 12.61
C SER A 58 -2.04 3.53 13.19
N LEU A 59 -1.49 2.61 12.40
CA LEU A 59 -0.40 1.73 12.80
C LEU A 59 0.99 2.33 12.52
N GLY A 60 1.05 3.54 11.99
CA GLY A 60 2.29 4.25 11.76
C GLY A 60 2.94 4.01 10.40
N TYR A 61 2.25 3.36 9.48
CA TYR A 61 2.75 3.20 8.12
C TYR A 61 2.58 4.50 7.32
N GLN A 62 3.48 4.70 6.35
CA GLN A 62 3.46 5.86 5.46
C GLN A 62 3.06 5.42 4.05
N ARG A 63 1.98 6.02 3.52
CA ARG A 63 1.62 5.80 2.12
C ARG A 63 2.56 6.62 1.23
N VAL A 64 3.26 5.93 0.35
CA VAL A 64 4.24 6.54 -0.55
C VAL A 64 3.59 6.87 -1.88
N ILE A 65 2.82 5.95 -2.44
CA ILE A 65 2.13 6.18 -3.70
C ILE A 65 0.65 5.82 -3.54
N LYS A 66 -0.20 6.79 -3.84
CA LYS A 66 -1.65 6.61 -3.88
C LYS A 66 -2.08 6.44 -5.32
N ASN A 67 -2.96 5.47 -5.58
CA ASN A 67 -3.54 5.24 -6.90
C ASN A 67 -2.50 4.99 -7.98
N ILE A 68 -1.74 3.90 -7.83
CA ILE A 68 -0.95 3.41 -8.96
C ILE A 68 -1.91 2.92 -10.02
N LYS A 69 -1.67 3.31 -11.26
CA LYS A 69 -2.54 3.04 -12.39
C LYS A 69 -1.92 2.03 -13.36
N ASN A 70 -2.78 1.27 -13.98
CA ASN A 70 -2.42 0.44 -15.13
C ASN A 70 -3.39 0.82 -16.26
N GLU A 71 -2.84 1.34 -17.37
CA GLU A 71 -3.64 1.81 -18.50
C GLU A 71 -4.72 2.82 -18.08
N GLY A 72 -4.36 3.74 -17.18
CA GLY A 72 -5.26 4.77 -16.69
C GLY A 72 -6.20 4.35 -15.57
N ASN A 73 -6.19 3.08 -15.17
CA ASN A 73 -7.09 2.55 -14.13
C ASN A 73 -6.37 2.47 -12.77
N PRO A 74 -6.77 3.27 -11.77
CA PRO A 74 -6.17 3.19 -10.43
C PRO A 74 -6.56 1.89 -9.73
N TYR A 75 -5.58 1.15 -9.26
CA TYR A 75 -5.83 -0.17 -8.69
C TYR A 75 -5.08 -0.49 -7.41
N GLU A 76 -4.02 0.24 -7.05
CA GLU A 76 -3.13 -0.14 -5.95
C GLU A 76 -2.54 1.07 -5.23
N ASP A 77 -2.37 0.95 -3.91
CA ASP A 77 -1.64 1.91 -3.08
C ASP A 77 -0.40 1.24 -2.50
N TRP A 78 0.72 1.97 -2.40
CA TRP A 78 1.98 1.45 -1.88
C TRP A 78 2.35 2.16 -0.58
N TRP A 79 2.75 1.34 0.40
CA TRP A 79 3.07 1.78 1.76
C TRP A 79 4.45 1.28 2.18
N ILE A 80 5.05 2.00 3.12
CA ILE A 80 6.32 1.60 3.76
C ILE A 80 6.22 1.78 5.27
N ASP A 81 7.12 1.09 5.98
CA ASP A 81 7.32 1.31 7.39
C ASP A 81 8.44 2.36 7.58
N PRO A 82 8.10 3.59 8.02
CA PRO A 82 9.10 4.64 8.14
C PRO A 82 10.11 4.40 9.26
N LEU A 83 9.85 3.44 10.15
CA LEU A 83 10.80 3.06 11.19
C LEU A 83 11.95 2.22 10.65
N VAL A 84 11.77 1.60 9.49
CA VAL A 84 12.74 0.70 8.87
C VAL A 84 13.35 1.31 7.62
N ILE A 85 12.53 2.00 6.82
CA ILE A 85 12.97 2.59 5.56
C ILE A 85 13.14 4.10 5.75
N GLY A 86 14.37 4.58 5.55
CA GLY A 86 14.71 5.99 5.75
C GLY A 86 14.00 6.91 4.78
N GLU A 87 13.65 8.11 5.25
CA GLU A 87 12.93 9.11 4.47
C GLU A 87 13.61 9.41 3.13
N HIS A 88 14.95 9.45 3.12
CA HIS A 88 15.71 9.72 1.90
C HIS A 88 15.49 8.65 0.81
N MET A 89 15.05 7.46 1.19
CA MET A 89 14.79 6.37 0.25
C MET A 89 13.38 6.43 -0.35
N TRP A 90 12.36 6.77 0.45
CA TRP A 90 10.99 6.72 -0.01
C TRP A 90 10.43 8.08 -0.45
N LYS A 91 10.98 9.17 0.04
CA LYS A 91 10.48 10.52 -0.24
C LYS A 91 10.48 10.86 -1.73
N GLN A 92 11.48 10.37 -2.45
CA GLN A 92 11.59 10.58 -3.90
C GLN A 92 10.47 9.91 -4.70
N PHE A 93 9.80 8.92 -4.11
CA PHE A 93 8.72 8.19 -4.76
C PHE A 93 7.33 8.70 -4.39
N LEU A 94 7.23 9.68 -3.48
CA LEU A 94 5.93 10.25 -3.09
C LEU A 94 5.20 10.74 -4.33
N ASN A 95 4.01 10.17 -4.57
CA ASN A 95 3.23 10.51 -5.74
C ASN A 95 1.79 10.01 -5.58
N GLU A 96 0.93 10.42 -6.51
CA GLU A 96 -0.42 9.89 -6.61
C GLU A 96 -0.86 9.90 -8.07
N ASP A 97 -1.78 9.01 -8.41
CA ASP A 97 -2.36 8.92 -9.76
C ASP A 97 -1.31 8.74 -10.86
N VAL A 98 -0.30 7.90 -10.59
CA VAL A 98 0.83 7.67 -11.50
C VAL A 98 0.74 6.28 -12.14
N GLU A 99 1.13 6.19 -13.41
CA GLU A 99 1.20 4.90 -14.11
C GLU A 99 2.32 4.03 -13.53
N PHE A 100 2.04 2.74 -13.41
CA PHE A 100 3.00 1.75 -12.91
C PHE A 100 4.32 1.79 -13.72
N SER A 101 4.22 1.93 -15.04
CA SER A 101 5.40 2.01 -15.91
C SER A 101 6.31 3.19 -15.57
N GLU A 102 5.74 4.31 -15.16
CA GLU A 102 6.52 5.50 -14.76
C GLU A 102 7.28 5.25 -13.45
N VAL A 103 6.66 4.53 -12.51
CA VAL A 103 7.30 4.18 -11.24
C VAL A 103 8.48 3.25 -11.48
N ILE A 104 8.30 2.25 -12.33
CA ILE A 104 9.35 1.29 -12.68
C ILE A 104 10.56 2.01 -13.27
N LEU A 105 10.34 3.01 -14.13
CA LEU A 105 11.43 3.79 -14.73
C LEU A 105 12.24 4.57 -13.69
N LYS A 106 11.61 5.00 -12.59
CA LYS A 106 12.33 5.68 -11.51
C LYS A 106 13.20 4.74 -10.68
N CYS A 107 12.94 3.43 -10.73
CA CYS A 107 13.72 2.45 -9.99
C CYS A 107 15.03 2.08 -10.70
N TYR A 108 15.18 2.48 -11.92
CA TYR A 108 16.38 2.26 -12.75
C TYR A 108 17.06 3.57 -13.06
#